data_2a9964d42057bcd25f69e333bf43b0ee
#
_entry.id   2a9964d42057bcd25f69e333bf43b0ee
#
_cell.length_a   1.000
_cell.length_b   1.000
_cell.length_c   1.000
_cell.angle_alpha   90.00
_cell.angle_beta   90.00
_cell.angle_gamma   90.00
#
_symmetry.space_group_name_H-M   'P 1'
#
loop_
_entity.id
_entity.type
_entity.pdbx_description
1 polymer ?
#
loop_
_entity_poly.entity_id
_entity_poly.type
_entity_poly.pdbx_seq_one_letter_code
_entity_poly.pdbx_strand_id
1 'polypeptide(L)'
;MNLLPFGKLPAHKPRTFVPQTIDLGDWLQITPLFDQLEARAAGCKTVPALERWLLDWSELTAALDEESSRRYIAMTCHTDNPGAEKAYLHFVEHVEPQLKQRQFALEKIYVAHPQREKLPQPRFQVFDRDVKNHVELFRPENVPLETEEAKLSQQYQKLSGSLTVKFRGEEKTLVQMGRYLEEPDRPLRQEAWERVARRRLQEAEKFDEIFDGMLKLRAQIAKNAGFENYRDYAFRRLGRFDYTPDDCTRFHDAVEKQFMPVVRELQAERRKQLKLEKLRPWDLAVDPLNRPPLKPFIRVDEMVSRTQSIFNRLDGELGGGFQRMQELRLLDLDNHKGKAPGGYQSTLAESRLPFIFMNAVGLQRDVETILHEAGHAFHALAARDEDLYAYRSAPIEFCEVASMSMELLGNEFIEEFYPAGEVARASRPFDEIKQKKHTGGTPVPLSSSDANRARRVHLEGIVGIFPWIATVDAFQHWIYTHPNHTRAERASAWLELMDRFGGDADWNGYEAARANLWHRQLHIFLHPFYYIEYGIAQLGALQVWANSKRDKAKALGDYKKALALGGSRPLPELFQAAGCKFEFSAKTIQPIAKMLREELKNL
;
A
#
# COMPACT_ATOMS: atom_id res chain seq x y z
N MET A 1 27.13 17.44 -3.10
CA MET A 1 26.19 17.81 -2.00
C MET A 1 25.46 16.55 -1.58
N ASN A 2 25.29 16.35 -0.29
CA ASN A 2 24.45 15.24 0.19
C ASN A 2 22.97 15.59 -0.13
N LEU A 3 22.36 14.88 -1.07
CA LEU A 3 20.97 15.08 -1.50
C LEU A 3 19.96 14.31 -0.63
N LEU A 4 20.46 13.56 0.37
CA LEU A 4 19.60 12.87 1.32
C LEU A 4 19.16 13.84 2.42
N PRO A 5 17.90 13.79 2.89
CA PRO A 5 17.43 14.63 3.98
C PRO A 5 18.10 14.31 5.33
N PHE A 6 18.71 13.12 5.43
CA PHE A 6 19.44 12.65 6.61
C PHE A 6 20.96 12.60 6.35
N GLY A 7 21.74 12.67 7.43
CA GLY A 7 23.20 12.59 7.38
C GLY A 7 23.75 11.16 7.40
N LYS A 8 24.96 11.00 7.94
CA LYS A 8 25.52 9.66 8.19
C LYS A 8 24.73 8.97 9.30
N LEU A 9 24.18 7.82 8.97
CA LEU A 9 23.42 7.01 9.93
C LEU A 9 24.35 6.09 10.72
N PRO A 10 23.97 5.73 11.97
CA PRO A 10 24.70 4.73 12.74
C PRO A 10 24.56 3.36 12.09
N ALA A 11 25.63 2.60 11.94
CA ALA A 11 25.57 1.21 11.55
C ALA A 11 24.86 0.40 12.65
N HIS A 12 23.93 -0.48 12.25
CA HIS A 12 23.27 -1.38 13.21
C HIS A 12 24.23 -2.48 13.68
N LYS A 13 24.91 -3.14 12.73
CA LYS A 13 26.00 -4.10 12.97
C LYS A 13 27.17 -3.78 12.05
N PRO A 14 28.42 -4.04 12.48
CA PRO A 14 29.57 -3.90 11.59
C PRO A 14 29.49 -4.92 10.45
N ARG A 15 29.92 -4.51 9.25
CA ARG A 15 30.10 -5.43 8.11
C ARG A 15 31.18 -6.47 8.44
N THR A 16 30.94 -7.70 8.02
CA THR A 16 31.85 -8.83 8.22
C THR A 16 32.28 -9.48 6.90
N PHE A 17 31.44 -9.39 5.89
CA PHE A 17 31.68 -9.92 4.54
C PHE A 17 31.87 -8.80 3.52
N VAL A 18 31.01 -7.79 3.53
CA VAL A 18 31.08 -6.65 2.61
C VAL A 18 32.16 -5.67 3.08
N PRO A 19 33.16 -5.29 2.24
CA PRO A 19 34.19 -4.32 2.62
C PRO A 19 33.60 -2.97 3.06
N GLN A 20 34.24 -2.31 4.03
CA GLN A 20 33.79 -1.02 4.56
C GLN A 20 33.85 0.12 3.53
N THR A 21 34.80 0.04 2.59
CA THR A 21 35.13 1.10 1.62
C THR A 21 34.77 0.71 0.18
N ILE A 22 33.72 -0.05 -0.02
CA ILE A 22 33.24 -0.45 -1.36
C ILE A 22 32.28 0.59 -1.93
N ASP A 23 32.35 0.86 -3.23
CA ASP A 23 31.29 1.56 -3.98
C ASP A 23 30.25 0.56 -4.47
N LEU A 24 29.10 0.54 -3.81
CA LEU A 24 27.96 -0.34 -4.15
C LEU A 24 27.16 0.15 -5.38
N GLY A 25 27.56 1.26 -5.98
CA GLY A 25 27.08 1.72 -7.30
C GLY A 25 27.94 1.24 -8.46
N ASP A 26 29.08 0.64 -8.18
CA ASP A 26 30.03 0.14 -9.19
C ASP A 26 30.00 -1.40 -9.26
N TRP A 27 29.42 -1.92 -10.33
CA TRP A 27 29.29 -3.37 -10.52
C TRP A 27 30.64 -4.11 -10.54
N LEU A 28 31.71 -3.48 -11.00
CA LEU A 28 33.05 -4.10 -11.01
C LEU A 28 33.57 -4.37 -9.59
N GLN A 29 33.19 -3.54 -8.62
CA GLN A 29 33.56 -3.77 -7.22
C GLN A 29 32.63 -4.78 -6.53
N ILE A 30 31.38 -4.90 -6.98
CA ILE A 30 30.38 -5.84 -6.44
C ILE A 30 30.64 -7.27 -6.91
N THR A 31 30.99 -7.47 -8.19
CA THR A 31 31.18 -8.78 -8.82
C THR A 31 32.04 -9.76 -8.00
N PRO A 32 33.22 -9.35 -7.45
CA PRO A 32 34.06 -10.26 -6.65
C PRO A 32 33.38 -10.83 -5.40
N LEU A 33 32.40 -10.13 -4.83
CA LEU A 33 31.67 -10.61 -3.65
C LEU A 33 30.71 -11.75 -4.02
N PHE A 34 30.03 -11.65 -5.18
CA PHE A 34 29.23 -12.74 -5.71
C PHE A 34 30.09 -13.94 -6.08
N ASP A 35 31.25 -13.71 -6.73
CA ASP A 35 32.19 -14.78 -7.08
C ASP A 35 32.68 -15.54 -5.83
N GLN A 36 32.95 -14.83 -4.73
CA GLN A 36 33.28 -15.44 -3.45
C GLN A 36 32.12 -16.28 -2.88
N LEU A 37 30.88 -15.77 -2.90
CA LEU A 37 29.71 -16.53 -2.42
C LEU A 37 29.52 -17.80 -3.24
N GLU A 38 29.58 -17.72 -4.56
CA GLU A 38 29.43 -18.89 -5.45
C GLU A 38 30.53 -19.91 -5.22
N ALA A 39 31.79 -19.49 -5.17
CA ALA A 39 32.95 -20.40 -4.95
C ALA A 39 32.92 -21.07 -3.57
N ARG A 40 32.49 -20.35 -2.52
CA ARG A 40 32.43 -20.87 -1.15
C ARG A 40 31.29 -21.84 -0.90
N ALA A 41 30.21 -21.79 -1.66
CA ALA A 41 29.02 -22.62 -1.45
C ALA A 41 29.35 -24.11 -1.41
N ALA A 42 30.13 -24.65 -2.39
CA ALA A 42 30.53 -26.03 -2.42
C ALA A 42 31.42 -26.48 -1.24
N GLY A 43 32.04 -25.52 -0.56
CA GLY A 43 32.84 -25.72 0.66
C GLY A 43 32.03 -25.83 1.95
N CYS A 44 30.74 -25.48 1.97
CA CYS A 44 29.86 -25.55 3.12
C CYS A 44 29.44 -26.99 3.45
N LYS A 45 30.35 -27.74 4.06
CA LYS A 45 30.13 -29.17 4.37
C LYS A 45 29.27 -29.43 5.61
N THR A 46 28.99 -28.41 6.40
CA THR A 46 28.21 -28.48 7.66
C THR A 46 27.08 -27.45 7.66
N VAL A 47 26.04 -27.68 8.47
CA VAL A 47 24.94 -26.75 8.66
C VAL A 47 25.42 -25.37 9.13
N PRO A 48 26.31 -25.22 10.16
CA PRO A 48 26.80 -23.91 10.55
C PRO A 48 27.56 -23.17 9.45
N ALA A 49 28.27 -23.90 8.56
CA ALA A 49 28.95 -23.27 7.43
C ALA A 49 27.96 -22.74 6.39
N LEU A 50 26.85 -23.45 6.14
CA LEU A 50 25.80 -23.00 5.26
C LEU A 50 25.03 -21.79 5.88
N GLU A 51 24.74 -21.84 7.17
CA GLU A 51 24.13 -20.70 7.88
C GLU A 51 25.01 -19.43 7.78
N ARG A 52 26.33 -19.57 7.97
CA ARG A 52 27.26 -18.45 7.79
C ARG A 52 27.25 -17.91 6.36
N TRP A 53 27.21 -18.79 5.36
CA TRP A 53 27.10 -18.40 3.96
C TRP A 53 25.80 -17.63 3.68
N LEU A 54 24.67 -18.05 4.24
CA LEU A 54 23.39 -17.34 4.14
C LEU A 54 23.44 -15.95 4.79
N LEU A 55 24.14 -15.80 5.93
CA LEU A 55 24.31 -14.52 6.58
C LEU A 55 25.20 -13.57 5.77
N ASP A 56 26.27 -14.07 5.15
CA ASP A 56 27.13 -13.28 4.26
C ASP A 56 26.36 -12.83 3.00
N TRP A 57 25.51 -13.71 2.43
CA TRP A 57 24.60 -13.34 1.34
C TRP A 57 23.58 -12.30 1.78
N SER A 58 22.99 -12.45 2.97
CA SER A 58 22.06 -11.46 3.55
C SER A 58 22.72 -10.10 3.79
N GLU A 59 23.99 -10.08 4.24
CA GLU A 59 24.74 -8.83 4.44
C GLU A 59 24.93 -8.09 3.11
N LEU A 60 25.35 -8.79 2.07
CA LEU A 60 25.53 -8.22 0.72
C LEU A 60 24.20 -7.69 0.17
N THR A 61 23.13 -8.48 0.29
CA THR A 61 21.79 -8.08 -0.19
C THR A 61 21.32 -6.82 0.53
N ALA A 62 21.45 -6.76 1.86
CA ALA A 62 21.05 -5.59 2.65
C ALA A 62 21.84 -4.32 2.30
N ALA A 63 23.15 -4.46 2.03
CA ALA A 63 23.97 -3.32 1.64
C ALA A 63 23.58 -2.76 0.25
N LEU A 64 23.31 -3.65 -0.70
CA LEU A 64 22.86 -3.27 -2.05
C LEU A 64 21.45 -2.67 -2.06
N ASP A 65 20.54 -3.21 -1.25
CA ASP A 65 19.18 -2.70 -1.09
C ASP A 65 19.19 -1.28 -0.47
N GLU A 66 20.01 -1.06 0.56
CA GLU A 66 20.14 0.28 1.13
C GLU A 66 20.72 1.27 0.13
N GLU A 67 21.70 0.90 -0.69
CA GLU A 67 22.24 1.77 -1.73
C GLU A 67 21.17 2.15 -2.78
N SER A 68 20.35 1.16 -3.22
CA SER A 68 19.20 1.41 -4.09
C SER A 68 18.20 2.37 -3.45
N SER A 69 17.83 2.10 -2.19
CA SER A 69 16.89 2.93 -1.42
C SER A 69 17.39 4.37 -1.25
N ARG A 70 18.67 4.56 -0.95
CA ARG A 70 19.28 5.91 -0.83
C ARG A 70 19.20 6.69 -2.13
N ARG A 71 19.47 6.05 -3.27
CA ARG A 71 19.36 6.68 -4.59
C ARG A 71 17.93 7.03 -4.94
N TYR A 72 16.99 6.13 -4.65
CA TYR A 72 15.57 6.35 -4.84
C TYR A 72 15.06 7.52 -3.99
N ILE A 73 15.40 7.56 -2.69
CA ILE A 73 15.06 8.66 -1.78
C ILE A 73 15.61 9.99 -2.30
N ALA A 74 16.91 10.03 -2.68
CA ALA A 74 17.50 11.25 -3.21
C ALA A 74 16.79 11.76 -4.47
N MET A 75 16.43 10.87 -5.39
CA MET A 75 15.72 11.20 -6.62
C MET A 75 14.29 11.68 -6.34
N THR A 76 13.55 11.01 -5.44
CA THR A 76 12.16 11.39 -5.13
C THR A 76 12.05 12.68 -4.32
N CYS A 77 13.01 12.96 -3.44
CA CYS A 77 13.10 14.23 -2.72
C CYS A 77 13.51 15.41 -3.61
N HIS A 78 14.21 15.14 -4.74
CA HIS A 78 14.79 16.16 -5.61
C HIS A 78 14.65 15.80 -7.09
N THR A 79 13.42 15.70 -7.61
CA THR A 79 13.13 15.34 -9.01
C THR A 79 13.62 16.37 -10.03
N ASP A 80 13.92 17.57 -9.59
CA ASP A 80 14.52 18.66 -10.40
C ASP A 80 16.06 18.65 -10.36
N ASN A 81 16.68 17.67 -9.70
CA ASN A 81 18.15 17.50 -9.65
C ASN A 81 18.62 16.42 -10.63
N PRO A 82 19.24 16.80 -11.79
CA PRO A 82 19.69 15.83 -12.79
C PRO A 82 20.74 14.85 -12.28
N GLY A 83 21.52 15.22 -11.23
CA GLY A 83 22.51 14.34 -10.63
C GLY A 83 21.88 13.20 -9.82
N ALA A 84 20.82 13.48 -9.08
CA ALA A 84 20.05 12.46 -8.34
C ALA A 84 19.38 11.48 -9.32
N GLU A 85 18.71 12.00 -10.33
CA GLU A 85 18.08 11.20 -11.39
C GLU A 85 19.11 10.29 -12.09
N LYS A 86 20.23 10.85 -12.54
CA LYS A 86 21.30 10.10 -13.20
C LYS A 86 21.89 9.00 -12.30
N ALA A 87 22.08 9.28 -11.01
CA ALA A 87 22.60 8.28 -10.07
C ALA A 87 21.62 7.12 -9.86
N TYR A 88 20.32 7.42 -9.75
CA TYR A 88 19.28 6.40 -9.64
C TYR A 88 19.17 5.57 -10.92
N LEU A 89 19.04 6.21 -12.08
CA LEU A 89 18.95 5.51 -13.38
C LEU A 89 20.19 4.65 -13.65
N HIS A 90 21.40 5.14 -13.32
CA HIS A 90 22.61 4.33 -13.45
C HIS A 90 22.50 3.00 -12.65
N PHE A 91 22.00 3.05 -11.42
CA PHE A 91 21.84 1.86 -10.60
C PHE A 91 20.80 0.90 -11.20
N VAL A 92 19.65 1.40 -11.60
CA VAL A 92 18.55 0.62 -12.19
C VAL A 92 18.94 -0.01 -13.55
N GLU A 93 19.72 0.71 -14.37
CA GLU A 93 20.07 0.24 -15.72
C GLU A 93 21.33 -0.65 -15.74
N HIS A 94 22.27 -0.44 -14.83
CA HIS A 94 23.60 -1.09 -14.90
C HIS A 94 23.89 -2.01 -13.72
N VAL A 95 23.26 -1.84 -12.56
CA VAL A 95 23.49 -2.69 -11.38
C VAL A 95 22.37 -3.70 -11.17
N GLU A 96 21.12 -3.26 -11.12
CA GLU A 96 19.99 -4.14 -10.82
C GLU A 96 19.82 -5.34 -11.77
N PRO A 97 19.99 -5.23 -13.10
CA PRO A 97 19.82 -6.39 -13.98
C PRO A 97 20.85 -7.49 -13.70
N GLN A 98 22.10 -7.10 -13.42
CA GLN A 98 23.17 -8.01 -13.08
C GLN A 98 22.99 -8.60 -11.69
N LEU A 99 22.54 -7.78 -10.73
CA LEU A 99 22.20 -8.20 -9.38
C LEU A 99 21.13 -9.31 -9.40
N LYS A 100 20.03 -9.13 -10.15
CA LYS A 100 18.97 -10.13 -10.30
C LYS A 100 19.49 -11.46 -10.82
N GLN A 101 20.38 -11.42 -11.82
CA GLN A 101 20.99 -12.64 -12.38
C GLN A 101 21.86 -13.38 -11.35
N ARG A 102 22.70 -12.64 -10.60
CA ARG A 102 23.60 -13.24 -9.60
C ARG A 102 22.83 -13.76 -8.39
N GLN A 103 21.81 -13.04 -7.93
CA GLN A 103 20.95 -13.53 -6.85
C GLN A 103 20.25 -14.81 -7.24
N PHE A 104 19.69 -14.89 -8.46
CA PHE A 104 19.09 -16.12 -8.96
C PHE A 104 20.09 -17.28 -9.08
N ALA A 105 21.35 -17.01 -9.43
CA ALA A 105 22.41 -18.01 -9.41
C ALA A 105 22.66 -18.56 -8.00
N LEU A 106 22.73 -17.68 -6.98
CA LEU A 106 22.86 -18.08 -5.58
C LEU A 106 21.65 -18.90 -5.09
N GLU A 107 20.44 -18.53 -5.47
CA GLU A 107 19.22 -19.27 -5.16
C GLU A 107 19.26 -20.70 -5.72
N LYS A 108 19.69 -20.88 -6.97
CA LYS A 108 19.89 -22.21 -7.57
C LYS A 108 20.94 -23.04 -6.82
N ILE A 109 22.05 -22.39 -6.44
CA ILE A 109 23.10 -23.05 -5.66
C ILE A 109 22.54 -23.49 -4.30
N TYR A 110 21.77 -22.64 -3.62
CA TYR A 110 21.14 -22.94 -2.35
C TYR A 110 20.14 -24.11 -2.48
N VAL A 111 19.25 -24.09 -3.47
CA VAL A 111 18.26 -25.14 -3.67
C VAL A 111 18.91 -26.51 -3.95
N ALA A 112 20.05 -26.53 -4.66
CA ALA A 112 20.82 -27.76 -4.94
C ALA A 112 21.74 -28.17 -3.77
N HIS A 113 21.84 -27.39 -2.70
CA HIS A 113 22.85 -27.59 -1.66
C HIS A 113 22.50 -28.77 -0.74
N PRO A 114 23.39 -29.76 -0.51
CA PRO A 114 23.09 -31.01 0.21
C PRO A 114 22.85 -30.82 1.73
N GLN A 115 23.26 -29.69 2.30
CA GLN A 115 22.99 -29.36 3.72
C GLN A 115 21.68 -28.58 3.91
N ARG A 116 21.01 -28.14 2.84
CA ARG A 116 19.77 -27.33 2.90
C ARG A 116 18.68 -27.99 3.74
N GLU A 117 18.40 -29.27 3.49
CA GLU A 117 17.36 -30.02 4.19
C GLU A 117 17.67 -30.29 5.66
N LYS A 118 18.91 -30.04 6.10
CA LYS A 118 19.36 -30.17 7.49
C LYS A 118 19.31 -28.85 8.26
N LEU A 119 18.95 -27.74 7.61
CA LEU A 119 18.79 -26.45 8.27
C LEU A 119 17.69 -26.52 9.35
N PRO A 120 17.87 -25.86 10.52
CA PRO A 120 16.91 -25.92 11.61
C PRO A 120 15.53 -25.41 11.20
N GLN A 121 14.51 -26.24 11.43
CA GLN A 121 13.11 -25.84 11.35
C GLN A 121 12.63 -25.43 12.75
N PRO A 122 11.75 -24.41 12.92
CA PRO A 122 11.09 -23.58 11.89
C PRO A 122 11.90 -22.37 11.42
N ARG A 123 13.19 -22.22 11.83
CA ARG A 123 14.03 -21.04 11.50
C ARG A 123 14.12 -20.76 10.01
N PHE A 124 14.31 -21.79 9.19
CA PHE A 124 14.55 -21.65 7.74
C PHE A 124 13.37 -22.08 6.88
N GLN A 125 12.25 -22.50 7.47
CA GLN A 125 11.09 -23.03 6.73
C GLN A 125 10.56 -22.07 5.68
N VAL A 126 10.32 -20.82 6.05
CA VAL A 126 9.75 -19.81 5.12
C VAL A 126 10.76 -19.46 4.05
N PHE A 127 12.01 -19.19 4.42
CA PHE A 127 13.10 -18.89 3.48
C PHE A 127 13.30 -20.01 2.45
N ASP A 128 13.36 -21.27 2.92
CA ASP A 128 13.54 -22.45 2.05
C ASP A 128 12.37 -22.59 1.07
N ARG A 129 11.14 -22.47 1.56
CA ARG A 129 9.93 -22.52 0.75
C ARG A 129 9.94 -21.45 -0.34
N ASP A 130 10.28 -20.22 0.01
CA ASP A 130 10.18 -19.08 -0.89
C ASP A 130 11.27 -19.10 -1.97
N VAL A 131 12.52 -19.40 -1.59
CA VAL A 131 13.62 -19.55 -2.53
C VAL A 131 13.38 -20.74 -3.49
N LYS A 132 12.93 -21.87 -2.96
CA LYS A 132 12.59 -23.04 -3.79
C LYS A 132 11.47 -22.69 -4.78
N ASN A 133 10.41 -22.03 -4.33
CA ASN A 133 9.32 -21.60 -5.18
C ASN A 133 9.79 -20.66 -6.31
N HIS A 134 10.66 -19.70 -6.00
CA HIS A 134 11.19 -18.76 -6.99
C HIS A 134 11.98 -19.51 -8.09
N VAL A 135 12.85 -20.46 -7.69
CA VAL A 135 13.61 -21.27 -8.64
C VAL A 135 12.70 -22.19 -9.46
N GLU A 136 11.69 -22.80 -8.84
CA GLU A 136 10.72 -23.68 -9.52
C GLU A 136 9.83 -22.95 -10.54
N LEU A 137 9.52 -21.68 -10.32
CA LEU A 137 8.68 -20.90 -11.21
C LEU A 137 9.43 -20.31 -12.41
N PHE A 138 10.72 -20.11 -12.28
CA PHE A 138 11.51 -19.46 -13.33
C PHE A 138 11.49 -20.24 -14.65
N ARG A 139 11.22 -19.52 -15.74
CA ARG A 139 11.31 -20.02 -17.12
C ARG A 139 12.03 -19.00 -17.99
N PRO A 140 13.15 -19.35 -18.65
CA PRO A 140 13.83 -18.42 -19.56
C PRO A 140 12.90 -17.89 -20.66
N GLU A 141 11.95 -18.72 -21.12
CA GLU A 141 10.96 -18.38 -22.15
C GLU A 141 9.98 -17.28 -21.70
N ASN A 142 9.83 -17.06 -20.38
CA ASN A 142 8.96 -16.02 -19.84
C ASN A 142 9.62 -14.64 -19.83
N VAL A 143 10.94 -14.55 -19.80
CA VAL A 143 11.67 -13.28 -19.74
C VAL A 143 11.26 -12.30 -20.86
N PRO A 144 11.21 -12.70 -22.16
CA PRO A 144 10.73 -11.81 -23.20
C PRO A 144 9.24 -11.46 -23.07
N LEU A 145 8.40 -12.38 -22.57
CA LEU A 145 6.96 -12.12 -22.36
C LEU A 145 6.73 -11.13 -21.22
N GLU A 146 7.46 -11.23 -20.13
CA GLU A 146 7.44 -10.31 -19.00
C GLU A 146 7.93 -8.90 -19.42
N THR A 147 8.92 -8.84 -20.32
CA THR A 147 9.37 -7.57 -20.92
C THR A 147 8.27 -6.91 -21.74
N GLU A 148 7.53 -7.67 -22.56
CA GLU A 148 6.40 -7.14 -23.32
C GLU A 148 5.24 -6.74 -22.40
N GLU A 149 4.97 -7.49 -21.34
CA GLU A 149 3.97 -7.12 -20.32
C GLU A 149 4.34 -5.80 -19.63
N ALA A 150 5.63 -5.59 -19.30
CA ALA A 150 6.11 -4.34 -18.72
C ALA A 150 5.90 -3.14 -19.69
N LYS A 151 6.08 -3.32 -21.00
CA LYS A 151 5.78 -2.30 -22.00
C LYS A 151 4.28 -1.96 -22.05
N LEU A 152 3.41 -2.96 -21.99
CA LEU A 152 1.95 -2.74 -21.91
C LEU A 152 1.57 -2.02 -20.61
N SER A 153 2.21 -2.36 -19.50
CA SER A 153 2.04 -1.67 -18.21
C SER A 153 2.42 -0.19 -18.30
N GLN A 154 3.52 0.13 -18.96
CA GLN A 154 3.93 1.51 -19.24
C GLN A 154 2.94 2.24 -20.15
N GLN A 155 2.40 1.57 -21.19
CA GLN A 155 1.36 2.14 -22.05
C GLN A 155 0.09 2.50 -21.26
N TYR A 156 -0.37 1.60 -20.38
CA TYR A 156 -1.49 1.88 -19.48
C TYR A 156 -1.24 3.11 -18.60
N GLN A 157 -0.07 3.18 -17.97
CA GLN A 157 0.29 4.30 -17.09
C GLN A 157 0.34 5.62 -17.88
N LYS A 158 0.97 5.62 -19.06
CA LYS A 158 1.06 6.79 -19.95
C LYS A 158 -0.33 7.24 -20.40
N LEU A 159 -1.18 6.30 -20.85
CA LEU A 159 -2.54 6.61 -21.27
C LEU A 159 -3.35 7.18 -20.09
N SER A 160 -3.38 6.49 -18.96
CA SER A 160 -4.12 6.92 -17.78
C SER A 160 -3.65 8.27 -17.23
N GLY A 161 -2.33 8.52 -17.20
CA GLY A 161 -1.72 9.76 -16.72
C GLY A 161 -1.94 10.96 -17.68
N SER A 162 -2.14 10.70 -18.98
CA SER A 162 -2.38 11.75 -19.98
C SER A 162 -3.83 12.24 -20.04
N LEU A 163 -4.74 11.62 -19.30
CA LEU A 163 -6.16 12.00 -19.36
C LEU A 163 -6.41 13.33 -18.67
N THR A 164 -6.84 14.32 -19.47
CA THR A 164 -7.23 15.65 -18.99
C THR A 164 -8.61 16.03 -19.50
N VAL A 165 -9.23 16.98 -18.86
CA VAL A 165 -10.49 17.61 -19.28
C VAL A 165 -10.37 19.13 -19.21
N LYS A 166 -10.98 19.82 -20.17
CA LYS A 166 -11.21 21.26 -20.05
C LYS A 166 -12.41 21.51 -19.14
N PHE A 167 -12.17 22.18 -18.02
CA PHE A 167 -13.19 22.49 -17.03
C PHE A 167 -13.04 23.93 -16.53
N ARG A 168 -14.10 24.74 -16.70
CA ARG A 168 -14.13 26.16 -16.31
C ARG A 168 -12.96 26.98 -16.86
N GLY A 169 -12.63 26.77 -18.14
CA GLY A 169 -11.59 27.52 -18.84
C GLY A 169 -10.16 27.00 -18.66
N GLU A 170 -9.94 26.03 -17.76
CA GLU A 170 -8.63 25.43 -17.47
C GLU A 170 -8.57 23.95 -17.89
N GLU A 171 -7.38 23.48 -18.25
CA GLU A 171 -7.11 22.07 -18.42
C GLU A 171 -6.77 21.45 -17.06
N LYS A 172 -7.45 20.35 -16.70
CA LYS A 172 -7.30 19.67 -15.40
C LYS A 172 -7.11 18.17 -15.61
N THR A 173 -6.25 17.57 -14.79
CA THR A 173 -6.13 16.10 -14.72
C THR A 173 -7.38 15.50 -14.09
N LEU A 174 -7.62 14.20 -14.34
CA LEU A 174 -8.79 13.52 -13.74
C LEU A 174 -8.71 13.48 -12.21
N VAL A 175 -7.49 13.47 -11.65
CA VAL A 175 -7.27 13.55 -10.18
C VAL A 175 -7.71 14.92 -9.65
N GLN A 176 -7.33 16.01 -10.32
CA GLN A 176 -7.74 17.36 -9.94
C GLN A 176 -9.26 17.56 -10.02
N MET A 177 -9.94 16.81 -10.89
CA MET A 177 -11.40 16.85 -10.99
C MET A 177 -12.09 16.26 -9.75
N GLY A 178 -11.42 15.38 -9.01
CA GLY A 178 -11.97 14.75 -7.79
C GLY A 178 -12.43 15.74 -6.75
N ARG A 179 -11.72 16.88 -6.56
CA ARG A 179 -12.09 17.92 -5.61
C ARG A 179 -13.48 18.51 -5.84
N TYR A 180 -13.94 18.54 -7.10
CA TYR A 180 -15.26 19.07 -7.43
C TYR A 180 -16.39 18.14 -7.02
N LEU A 181 -16.11 16.87 -6.72
CA LEU A 181 -17.09 15.93 -6.21
C LEU A 181 -17.38 16.14 -4.71
N GLU A 182 -16.55 16.92 -4.02
CA GLU A 182 -16.73 17.30 -2.62
C GLU A 182 -17.45 18.66 -2.45
N GLU A 183 -17.69 19.38 -3.57
CA GLU A 183 -18.34 20.69 -3.54
C GLU A 183 -19.83 20.58 -3.17
N PRO A 184 -20.37 21.57 -2.42
CA PRO A 184 -21.79 21.61 -2.03
C PRO A 184 -22.74 21.68 -3.23
N ASP A 185 -22.34 22.36 -4.31
CA ASP A 185 -23.13 22.55 -5.53
C ASP A 185 -23.29 21.23 -6.29
N ARG A 186 -24.46 20.61 -6.21
CA ARG A 186 -24.76 19.33 -6.86
C ARG A 186 -24.66 19.36 -8.38
N PRO A 187 -25.20 20.37 -9.10
CA PRO A 187 -24.98 20.55 -10.55
C PRO A 187 -23.49 20.57 -10.92
N LEU A 188 -22.65 21.24 -10.13
CA LEU A 188 -21.21 21.26 -10.34
C LEU A 188 -20.57 19.87 -10.18
N ARG A 189 -20.96 19.12 -9.14
CA ARG A 189 -20.49 17.73 -8.94
C ARG A 189 -20.88 16.85 -10.12
N GLN A 190 -22.12 16.96 -10.58
CA GLN A 190 -22.62 16.20 -11.73
C GLN A 190 -21.83 16.54 -13.00
N GLU A 191 -21.64 17.82 -13.33
CA GLU A 191 -20.87 18.24 -14.49
C GLU A 191 -19.43 17.70 -14.43
N ALA A 192 -18.78 17.83 -13.28
CA ALA A 192 -17.41 17.36 -13.08
C ALA A 192 -17.31 15.85 -13.29
N TRP A 193 -18.22 15.07 -12.71
CA TRP A 193 -18.27 13.63 -12.83
C TRP A 193 -18.52 13.19 -14.29
N GLU A 194 -19.49 13.79 -14.96
CA GLU A 194 -19.83 13.48 -16.36
C GLU A 194 -18.67 13.77 -17.32
N ARG A 195 -17.92 14.88 -17.10
CA ARG A 195 -16.72 15.20 -17.88
C ARG A 195 -15.66 14.12 -17.75
N VAL A 196 -15.42 13.67 -16.51
CA VAL A 196 -14.45 12.59 -16.22
C VAL A 196 -14.92 11.26 -16.85
N ALA A 197 -16.19 10.89 -16.66
CA ALA A 197 -16.74 9.65 -17.20
C ALA A 197 -16.65 9.63 -18.73
N ARG A 198 -17.06 10.71 -19.40
CA ARG A 198 -16.98 10.84 -20.87
C ARG A 198 -15.53 10.75 -21.36
N ARG A 199 -14.59 11.42 -20.68
CA ARG A 199 -13.17 11.39 -21.06
C ARG A 199 -12.57 9.99 -20.98
N ARG A 200 -12.91 9.23 -19.94
CA ARG A 200 -12.49 7.83 -19.81
C ARG A 200 -13.07 6.96 -20.91
N LEU A 201 -14.37 7.09 -21.21
CA LEU A 201 -15.04 6.34 -22.27
C LEU A 201 -14.46 6.57 -23.65
N GLN A 202 -13.93 7.76 -23.94
CA GLN A 202 -13.24 8.04 -25.21
C GLN A 202 -12.01 7.17 -25.43
N GLU A 203 -11.40 6.67 -24.37
CA GLU A 203 -10.20 5.83 -24.45
C GLU A 203 -10.48 4.36 -24.10
N ALA A 204 -11.75 3.99 -23.91
CA ALA A 204 -12.12 2.64 -23.46
C ALA A 204 -11.55 1.55 -24.37
N GLU A 205 -11.61 1.74 -25.69
CA GLU A 205 -11.05 0.79 -26.66
C GLU A 205 -9.57 0.54 -26.46
N LYS A 206 -8.78 1.61 -26.22
CA LYS A 206 -7.33 1.48 -25.98
C LYS A 206 -7.00 0.77 -24.67
N PHE A 207 -7.81 1.01 -23.60
CA PHE A 207 -7.65 0.26 -22.36
C PHE A 207 -7.94 -1.22 -22.57
N ASP A 208 -8.99 -1.56 -23.31
CA ASP A 208 -9.31 -2.93 -23.65
C ASP A 208 -8.23 -3.59 -24.52
N GLU A 209 -7.68 -2.90 -25.52
CA GLU A 209 -6.57 -3.41 -26.35
C GLU A 209 -5.33 -3.72 -25.53
N ILE A 210 -4.93 -2.81 -24.62
CA ILE A 210 -3.80 -3.02 -23.71
C ILE A 210 -4.07 -4.26 -22.84
N PHE A 211 -5.26 -4.35 -22.26
CA PHE A 211 -5.61 -5.44 -21.37
C PHE A 211 -5.68 -6.79 -22.09
N ASP A 212 -6.26 -6.85 -23.29
CA ASP A 212 -6.28 -8.05 -24.13
C ASP A 212 -4.85 -8.55 -24.48
N GLY A 213 -3.93 -7.60 -24.72
CA GLY A 213 -2.51 -7.92 -24.88
C GLY A 213 -1.90 -8.56 -23.63
N MET A 214 -2.17 -7.96 -22.45
CA MET A 214 -1.70 -8.50 -21.17
C MET A 214 -2.27 -9.89 -20.88
N LEU A 215 -3.56 -10.13 -21.16
CA LEU A 215 -4.19 -11.43 -20.96
C LEU A 215 -3.49 -12.54 -21.77
N LYS A 216 -3.17 -12.28 -23.03
CA LYS A 216 -2.47 -13.24 -23.90
C LYS A 216 -1.08 -13.59 -23.36
N LEU A 217 -0.31 -12.56 -22.94
CA LEU A 217 1.03 -12.75 -22.37
C LEU A 217 0.94 -13.54 -21.06
N ARG A 218 0.03 -13.17 -20.17
CA ARG A 218 -0.16 -13.83 -18.86
C ARG A 218 -0.58 -15.28 -19.00
N ALA A 219 -1.47 -15.58 -19.94
CA ALA A 219 -1.86 -16.97 -20.23
C ALA A 219 -0.67 -17.79 -20.72
N GLN A 220 0.19 -17.23 -21.59
CA GLN A 220 1.39 -17.91 -22.08
C GLN A 220 2.44 -18.08 -20.98
N ILE A 221 2.65 -17.08 -20.14
CA ILE A 221 3.56 -17.13 -18.98
C ILE A 221 3.17 -18.27 -18.04
N ALA A 222 1.88 -18.35 -17.69
CA ALA A 222 1.37 -19.42 -16.83
C ALA A 222 1.58 -20.81 -17.46
N LYS A 223 1.26 -20.96 -18.75
CA LYS A 223 1.43 -22.20 -19.49
C LYS A 223 2.89 -22.66 -19.54
N ASN A 224 3.83 -21.76 -19.80
CA ASN A 224 5.26 -22.06 -19.82
C ASN A 224 5.74 -22.54 -18.43
N ALA A 225 5.16 -22.01 -17.35
CA ALA A 225 5.45 -22.42 -15.98
C ALA A 225 4.72 -23.72 -15.55
N GLY A 226 3.88 -24.31 -16.43
CA GLY A 226 3.18 -25.57 -16.16
C GLY A 226 1.84 -25.41 -15.44
N PHE A 227 1.25 -24.21 -15.46
CA PHE A 227 -0.06 -23.93 -14.84
C PHE A 227 -1.17 -23.95 -15.90
N GLU A 228 -2.34 -24.40 -15.48
CA GLU A 228 -3.55 -24.42 -16.32
C GLU A 228 -4.05 -23.01 -16.63
N ASN A 229 -3.95 -22.11 -15.66
CA ASN A 229 -4.43 -20.73 -15.77
C ASN A 229 -3.48 -19.76 -15.04
N TYR A 230 -3.63 -18.45 -15.34
CA TYR A 230 -2.77 -17.42 -14.76
C TYR A 230 -3.05 -17.15 -13.28
N ARG A 231 -4.26 -17.40 -12.78
CA ARG A 231 -4.59 -17.23 -11.35
C ARG A 231 -3.67 -18.13 -10.48
N ASP A 232 -3.60 -19.40 -10.80
CA ASP A 232 -2.86 -20.37 -10.01
C ASP A 232 -1.33 -20.13 -10.09
N TYR A 233 -0.85 -19.71 -11.27
CA TYR A 233 0.53 -19.21 -11.42
C TYR A 233 0.78 -17.96 -10.55
N ALA A 234 -0.11 -16.97 -10.59
CA ALA A 234 0.02 -15.72 -9.84
C ALA A 234 0.03 -15.95 -8.32
N PHE A 235 -0.80 -16.87 -7.81
CA PHE A 235 -0.79 -17.24 -6.40
C PHE A 235 0.57 -17.79 -5.96
N ARG A 236 1.18 -18.67 -6.78
CA ARG A 236 2.52 -19.18 -6.52
C ARG A 236 3.58 -18.09 -6.64
N ARG A 237 3.50 -17.23 -7.65
CA ARG A 237 4.41 -16.09 -7.85
C ARG A 237 4.38 -15.08 -6.70
N LEU A 238 3.20 -14.85 -6.12
CA LEU A 238 3.00 -13.97 -4.98
C LEU A 238 3.30 -14.64 -3.62
N GLY A 239 3.79 -15.88 -3.62
CA GLY A 239 4.12 -16.61 -2.38
C GLY A 239 2.91 -16.98 -1.52
N ARG A 240 1.72 -17.11 -2.13
CA ARG A 240 0.48 -17.43 -1.41
C ARG A 240 0.37 -18.91 -1.12
N PHE A 241 1.02 -19.33 -0.05
CA PHE A 241 0.99 -20.72 0.43
C PHE A 241 -0.02 -20.94 1.54
N ASP A 242 -0.45 -19.87 2.19
CA ASP A 242 -1.20 -19.91 3.44
C ASP A 242 -2.70 -19.70 3.24
N TYR A 243 -3.14 -19.36 2.03
CA TYR A 243 -4.54 -19.23 1.63
C TYR A 243 -4.73 -19.55 0.13
N THR A 244 -5.95 -19.85 -0.23
CA THR A 244 -6.33 -20.39 -1.54
C THR A 244 -7.34 -19.48 -2.26
N PRO A 245 -7.59 -19.67 -3.57
CA PRO A 245 -8.70 -19.03 -4.28
C PRO A 245 -10.07 -19.23 -3.62
N ASP A 246 -10.31 -20.38 -2.98
CA ASP A 246 -11.55 -20.64 -2.25
C ASP A 246 -11.67 -19.79 -0.98
N ASP A 247 -10.55 -19.46 -0.32
CA ASP A 247 -10.53 -18.51 0.79
C ASP A 247 -10.94 -17.11 0.33
N CYS A 248 -10.46 -16.68 -0.84
CA CYS A 248 -10.88 -15.42 -1.46
C CYS A 248 -12.39 -15.42 -1.77
N THR A 249 -12.92 -16.52 -2.30
CA THR A 249 -14.36 -16.65 -2.54
C THR A 249 -15.17 -16.56 -1.25
N ARG A 250 -14.70 -17.22 -0.17
CA ARG A 250 -15.32 -17.09 1.17
C ARG A 250 -15.31 -15.65 1.69
N PHE A 251 -14.22 -14.93 1.44
CA PHE A 251 -14.14 -13.50 1.75
C PHE A 251 -15.18 -12.69 0.98
N HIS A 252 -15.32 -12.90 -0.34
CA HIS A 252 -16.32 -12.20 -1.16
C HIS A 252 -17.73 -12.42 -0.62
N ASP A 253 -18.10 -13.68 -0.33
CA ASP A 253 -19.41 -14.04 0.20
C ASP A 253 -19.67 -13.42 1.57
N ALA A 254 -18.65 -13.37 2.41
CA ALA A 254 -18.76 -12.78 3.73
C ALA A 254 -18.89 -11.25 3.66
N VAL A 255 -18.16 -10.58 2.75
CA VAL A 255 -18.29 -9.14 2.49
C VAL A 255 -19.71 -8.80 2.01
N GLU A 256 -20.24 -9.55 1.06
CA GLU A 256 -21.61 -9.35 0.58
C GLU A 256 -22.63 -9.43 1.72
N LYS A 257 -22.54 -10.47 2.55
CA LYS A 257 -23.52 -10.73 3.61
C LYS A 257 -23.37 -9.82 4.82
N GLN A 258 -22.17 -9.36 5.15
CA GLN A 258 -21.90 -8.65 6.40
C GLN A 258 -21.64 -7.15 6.20
N PHE A 259 -20.91 -6.75 5.15
CA PHE A 259 -20.56 -5.34 4.90
C PHE A 259 -21.58 -4.62 4.03
N MET A 260 -22.16 -5.27 3.02
CA MET A 260 -23.13 -4.61 2.14
C MET A 260 -24.36 -4.06 2.87
N PRO A 261 -24.92 -4.72 3.89
CA PRO A 261 -25.98 -4.11 4.69
C PRO A 261 -25.54 -2.79 5.36
N VAL A 262 -24.33 -2.72 5.90
CA VAL A 262 -23.78 -1.51 6.53
C VAL A 262 -23.58 -0.40 5.50
N VAL A 263 -23.04 -0.73 4.33
CA VAL A 263 -22.87 0.22 3.21
C VAL A 263 -24.21 0.83 2.79
N ARG A 264 -25.26 -0.01 2.63
CA ARG A 264 -26.59 0.48 2.27
C ARG A 264 -27.20 1.35 3.36
N GLU A 265 -27.01 1.05 4.62
CA GLU A 265 -27.42 1.91 5.74
C GLU A 265 -26.74 3.29 5.66
N LEU A 266 -25.41 3.33 5.48
CA LEU A 266 -24.67 4.58 5.33
C LEU A 266 -25.13 5.39 4.10
N GLN A 267 -25.38 4.71 2.98
CA GLN A 267 -25.90 5.36 1.78
C GLN A 267 -27.33 5.89 1.98
N ALA A 268 -28.19 5.14 2.68
CA ALA A 268 -29.53 5.61 3.01
C ALA A 268 -29.51 6.83 3.95
N GLU A 269 -28.62 6.84 4.95
CA GLU A 269 -28.38 7.99 5.82
C GLU A 269 -27.89 9.20 5.01
N ARG A 270 -26.86 9.03 4.18
CA ARG A 270 -26.33 10.05 3.27
C ARG A 270 -27.41 10.63 2.37
N ARG A 271 -28.24 9.77 1.75
CA ARG A 271 -29.37 10.18 0.90
C ARG A 271 -30.35 11.07 1.66
N LYS A 272 -30.69 10.70 2.89
CA LYS A 272 -31.60 11.46 3.77
C LYS A 272 -31.00 12.83 4.14
N GLN A 273 -29.72 12.86 4.53
CA GLN A 273 -29.03 14.10 4.91
C GLN A 273 -28.90 15.07 3.72
N LEU A 274 -28.62 14.57 2.53
CA LEU A 274 -28.56 15.35 1.29
C LEU A 274 -29.96 15.72 0.75
N LYS A 275 -31.04 15.20 1.35
CA LYS A 275 -32.44 15.41 0.92
C LYS A 275 -32.67 15.02 -0.55
N LEU A 276 -32.10 13.91 -0.97
CA LEU A 276 -32.20 13.39 -2.33
C LEU A 276 -33.20 12.24 -2.41
N GLU A 277 -33.89 12.13 -3.55
CA GLU A 277 -34.73 10.97 -3.87
C GLU A 277 -33.85 9.74 -4.13
N LYS A 278 -32.74 9.92 -4.88
CA LYS A 278 -31.77 8.89 -5.24
C LYS A 278 -30.36 9.43 -5.16
N LEU A 279 -29.42 8.63 -4.67
CA LEU A 279 -28.00 8.92 -4.78
C LEU A 279 -27.53 8.62 -6.20
N ARG A 280 -26.67 9.48 -6.72
CA ARG A 280 -25.95 9.30 -7.99
C ARG A 280 -24.46 9.16 -7.71
N PRO A 281 -23.63 8.68 -8.64
CA PRO A 281 -22.19 8.52 -8.41
C PRO A 281 -21.47 9.78 -7.90
N TRP A 282 -21.94 10.96 -8.27
CA TRP A 282 -21.37 12.25 -7.82
C TRP A 282 -21.87 12.73 -6.45
N ASP A 283 -22.74 11.97 -5.78
CA ASP A 283 -23.24 12.30 -4.44
C ASP A 283 -22.48 11.53 -3.33
N LEU A 284 -21.53 10.67 -3.69
CA LEU A 284 -20.87 9.76 -2.74
C LEU A 284 -19.70 10.41 -1.98
N ALA A 285 -19.05 11.45 -2.54
CA ALA A 285 -17.86 12.05 -1.94
C ALA A 285 -18.14 13.32 -1.10
N VAL A 286 -19.23 14.05 -1.39
CA VAL A 286 -19.55 15.29 -0.68
C VAL A 286 -19.86 15.05 0.79
N ASP A 287 -19.49 16.01 1.68
CA ASP A 287 -19.97 16.00 3.07
C ASP A 287 -21.50 16.18 3.09
N PRO A 288 -22.28 15.22 3.63
CA PRO A 288 -23.73 15.25 3.53
C PRO A 288 -24.38 16.35 4.37
N LEU A 289 -23.65 16.92 5.33
CA LEU A 289 -24.07 18.06 6.16
C LEU A 289 -23.50 19.38 5.67
N ASN A 290 -22.82 19.38 4.52
CA ASN A 290 -22.24 20.58 3.90
C ASN A 290 -21.29 21.35 4.81
N ARG A 291 -20.51 20.63 5.64
CA ARG A 291 -19.50 21.23 6.53
C ARG A 291 -18.22 21.52 5.75
N PRO A 292 -17.43 22.51 6.18
CA PRO A 292 -16.14 22.80 5.54
C PRO A 292 -15.17 21.62 5.71
N PRO A 293 -14.17 21.46 4.81
CA PRO A 293 -13.14 20.43 4.94
C PRO A 293 -12.43 20.49 6.29
N LEU A 294 -12.10 19.31 6.84
CA LEU A 294 -11.28 19.20 8.04
C LEU A 294 -9.86 19.73 7.77
N LYS A 295 -9.33 20.52 8.70
CA LYS A 295 -7.99 21.09 8.63
C LYS A 295 -7.25 20.81 9.94
N PRO A 296 -6.64 19.62 10.07
CA PRO A 296 -6.04 19.18 11.32
C PRO A 296 -4.76 19.94 11.70
N PHE A 297 -4.07 20.56 10.75
CA PHE A 297 -2.85 21.33 10.96
C PHE A 297 -2.64 22.35 9.84
N ILE A 298 -1.76 23.34 10.08
CA ILE A 298 -1.37 24.34 9.08
C ILE A 298 0.07 24.09 8.63
N ARG A 299 0.95 23.71 9.54
CA ARG A 299 2.38 23.46 9.29
C ARG A 299 2.73 22.00 9.61
N VAL A 300 3.69 21.47 8.89
CA VAL A 300 4.11 20.08 9.05
C VAL A 300 4.75 19.81 10.42
N ASP A 301 5.43 20.80 11.02
CA ASP A 301 5.96 20.66 12.39
C ASP A 301 4.86 20.47 13.44
N GLU A 302 3.68 21.08 13.24
CA GLU A 302 2.50 20.82 14.07
C GLU A 302 2.01 19.39 13.90
N MET A 303 1.96 18.89 12.65
CA MET A 303 1.61 17.49 12.36
C MET A 303 2.58 16.53 13.07
N VAL A 304 3.87 16.75 12.95
CA VAL A 304 4.90 15.92 13.60
C VAL A 304 4.74 15.94 15.12
N SER A 305 4.57 17.10 15.73
CA SER A 305 4.41 17.23 17.18
C SER A 305 3.15 16.53 17.70
N ARG A 306 2.01 16.70 17.02
CA ARG A 306 0.73 16.06 17.37
C ARG A 306 0.78 14.55 17.17
N THR A 307 1.42 14.09 16.09
CA THR A 307 1.68 12.66 15.85
C THR A 307 2.57 12.05 16.94
N GLN A 308 3.63 12.77 17.36
CA GLN A 308 4.47 12.37 18.49
C GLN A 308 3.67 12.22 19.79
N SER A 309 2.75 13.16 20.05
CA SER A 309 1.85 13.08 21.20
C SER A 309 0.96 11.83 21.15
N ILE A 310 0.38 11.54 19.98
CA ILE A 310 -0.40 10.30 19.77
C ILE A 310 0.42 9.06 20.12
N PHE A 311 1.63 8.93 19.57
CA PHE A 311 2.45 7.74 19.81
C PHE A 311 2.93 7.64 21.26
N ASN A 312 3.26 8.74 21.91
CA ASN A 312 3.61 8.76 23.35
C ASN A 312 2.45 8.29 24.25
N ARG A 313 1.20 8.68 23.89
CA ARG A 313 0.00 8.24 24.61
C ARG A 313 -0.37 6.80 24.30
N LEU A 314 -0.05 6.33 23.10
CA LEU A 314 -0.33 4.97 22.67
C LEU A 314 0.61 3.96 23.33
N ASP A 315 1.93 4.18 23.19
CA ASP A 315 2.97 3.30 23.74
C ASP A 315 4.33 4.03 23.75
N GLY A 316 5.07 3.95 24.86
CA GLY A 316 6.34 4.65 25.02
C GLY A 316 7.46 4.18 24.08
N GLU A 317 7.45 2.91 23.64
CA GLU A 317 8.41 2.38 22.68
C GLU A 317 8.13 2.92 21.27
N LEU A 318 6.85 2.97 20.85
CA LEU A 318 6.44 3.56 19.59
C LEU A 318 6.75 5.07 19.56
N GLY A 319 6.44 5.77 20.64
CA GLY A 319 6.81 7.19 20.80
C GLY A 319 8.31 7.43 20.70
N GLY A 320 9.12 6.62 21.39
CA GLY A 320 10.60 6.67 21.33
C GLY A 320 11.12 6.36 19.92
N GLY A 321 10.54 5.40 19.22
CA GLY A 321 10.86 5.06 17.83
C GLY A 321 10.64 6.25 16.88
N PHE A 322 9.48 6.91 16.97
CA PHE A 322 9.17 8.07 16.14
C PHE A 322 10.05 9.28 16.48
N GLN A 323 10.33 9.51 17.76
CA GLN A 323 11.29 10.54 18.20
C GLN A 323 12.68 10.28 17.61
N ARG A 324 13.15 9.02 17.63
CA ARG A 324 14.45 8.65 17.06
C ARG A 324 14.52 8.93 15.55
N MET A 325 13.44 8.72 14.82
CA MET A 325 13.36 9.06 13.40
C MET A 325 13.51 10.57 13.17
N GLN A 326 12.88 11.41 14.02
CA GLN A 326 13.02 12.87 13.96
C GLN A 326 14.48 13.30 14.23
N GLU A 327 15.11 12.78 15.27
CA GLU A 327 16.51 13.08 15.63
C GLU A 327 17.48 12.74 14.49
N LEU A 328 17.23 11.65 13.76
CA LEU A 328 18.04 11.19 12.64
C LEU A 328 17.62 11.82 11.30
N ARG A 329 16.60 12.69 11.28
CA ARG A 329 16.04 13.33 10.07
C ARG A 329 15.55 12.31 9.03
N LEU A 330 14.88 11.26 9.49
CA LEU A 330 14.33 10.20 8.66
C LEU A 330 12.88 10.48 8.23
N LEU A 331 12.45 11.73 8.27
CA LEU A 331 11.14 12.21 7.89
C LEU A 331 11.27 13.33 6.86
N ASP A 332 10.74 13.13 5.66
CA ASP A 332 10.58 14.17 4.64
C ASP A 332 9.10 14.28 4.27
N LEU A 333 8.39 15.18 4.94
CA LEU A 333 6.93 15.19 4.97
C LEU A 333 6.30 16.37 4.24
N ASP A 334 7.02 17.49 4.05
CA ASP A 334 6.51 18.70 3.41
C ASP A 334 6.29 18.50 1.89
N ASN A 335 5.22 19.10 1.37
CA ASN A 335 5.03 19.24 -0.06
C ASN A 335 5.80 20.47 -0.58
N HIS A 336 6.66 20.27 -1.56
CA HIS A 336 7.36 21.36 -2.24
C HIS A 336 7.63 21.05 -3.72
N LYS A 337 7.90 22.10 -4.52
CA LYS A 337 8.30 21.93 -5.92
C LYS A 337 9.59 21.10 -6.02
N GLY A 338 9.67 20.22 -6.97
CA GLY A 338 10.83 19.33 -7.17
C GLY A 338 10.78 18.05 -6.32
N LYS A 339 9.63 17.74 -5.72
CA LYS A 339 9.40 16.51 -4.96
C LYS A 339 8.45 15.58 -5.71
N ALA A 340 8.71 14.27 -5.69
CA ALA A 340 7.84 13.28 -6.31
C ALA A 340 6.46 13.23 -5.62
N PRO A 341 5.35 12.92 -6.34
CA PRO A 341 4.04 12.75 -5.71
C PRO A 341 3.95 11.44 -4.91
N GLY A 342 3.00 11.39 -3.97
CA GLY A 342 2.72 10.20 -3.16
C GLY A 342 3.30 10.25 -1.76
N GLY A 343 3.23 9.12 -1.07
CA GLY A 343 3.80 8.85 0.23
C GLY A 343 4.32 7.41 0.27
N TYR A 344 5.37 7.15 1.03
CA TYR A 344 5.90 5.81 1.24
C TYR A 344 6.81 5.76 2.48
N GLN A 345 6.90 4.58 3.07
CA GLN A 345 7.99 4.21 3.96
C GLN A 345 9.03 3.42 3.18
N SER A 346 10.32 3.68 3.42
CA SER A 346 11.45 2.90 2.89
C SER A 346 12.36 2.47 4.03
N THR A 347 12.73 1.18 4.06
CA THR A 347 13.69 0.67 5.04
C THR A 347 15.11 0.76 4.49
N LEU A 348 15.99 1.40 5.21
CA LEU A 348 17.43 1.41 4.96
C LEU A 348 18.00 0.11 5.54
N ALA A 349 18.16 -0.90 4.68
CA ALA A 349 18.28 -2.30 5.10
C ALA A 349 19.57 -2.63 5.87
N GLU A 350 20.68 -1.95 5.62
CA GLU A 350 21.94 -2.13 6.35
C GLU A 350 21.93 -1.36 7.67
N SER A 351 21.46 -0.10 7.64
CA SER A 351 21.28 0.75 8.83
C SER A 351 20.14 0.27 9.71
N ARG A 352 19.22 -0.53 9.14
CA ARG A 352 18.00 -1.06 9.80
C ARG A 352 17.15 0.05 10.40
N LEU A 353 16.98 1.12 9.64
CA LEU A 353 16.24 2.33 10.00
C LEU A 353 15.18 2.63 8.92
N PRO A 354 13.96 2.99 9.32
CA PRO A 354 12.92 3.41 8.38
C PRO A 354 13.08 4.89 8.02
N PHE A 355 12.67 5.23 6.81
CA PHE A 355 12.51 6.59 6.31
C PHE A 355 11.07 6.79 5.82
N ILE A 356 10.44 7.92 6.13
CA ILE A 356 9.10 8.27 5.67
C ILE A 356 9.16 9.49 4.75
N PHE A 357 8.54 9.34 3.58
CA PHE A 357 8.33 10.36 2.58
C PHE A 357 6.84 10.65 2.42
N MET A 358 6.45 11.93 2.41
CA MET A 358 5.07 12.35 2.18
C MET A 358 5.00 13.69 1.44
N ASN A 359 3.79 14.09 1.06
CA ASN A 359 3.45 15.40 0.50
C ASN A 359 2.29 16.03 1.29
N ALA A 360 2.53 16.32 2.56
CA ALA A 360 1.51 16.85 3.47
C ALA A 360 1.14 18.30 3.12
N VAL A 361 -0.16 18.60 3.12
CA VAL A 361 -0.73 19.90 2.74
C VAL A 361 -1.84 20.38 3.69
N GLY A 362 -1.99 19.75 4.86
CA GLY A 362 -2.95 20.13 5.89
C GLY A 362 -4.30 19.44 5.81
N LEU A 363 -4.40 18.31 5.15
CA LEU A 363 -5.63 17.53 5.00
C LEU A 363 -5.74 16.43 6.07
N GLN A 364 -6.98 16.02 6.39
CA GLN A 364 -7.21 14.86 7.27
C GLN A 364 -6.50 13.60 6.78
N ARG A 365 -6.49 13.37 5.46
CA ARG A 365 -5.78 12.25 4.86
C ARG A 365 -4.27 12.26 5.14
N ASP A 366 -3.65 13.43 5.33
CA ASP A 366 -2.22 13.50 5.66
C ASP A 366 -1.94 12.91 7.04
N VAL A 367 -2.89 13.09 7.99
CA VAL A 367 -2.82 12.47 9.32
C VAL A 367 -2.98 10.95 9.23
N GLU A 368 -3.91 10.48 8.43
CA GLU A 368 -4.09 9.03 8.17
C GLU A 368 -2.82 8.45 7.54
N THR A 369 -2.25 9.13 6.55
CA THR A 369 -1.02 8.70 5.88
C THR A 369 0.17 8.65 6.83
N ILE A 370 0.41 9.65 7.69
CA ILE A 370 1.56 9.59 8.62
C ILE A 370 1.39 8.46 9.66
N LEU A 371 0.18 8.17 10.10
CA LEU A 371 -0.10 7.03 10.97
C LEU A 371 0.16 5.70 10.24
N HIS A 372 -0.26 5.58 8.99
CA HIS A 372 -0.02 4.43 8.12
C HIS A 372 1.48 4.17 7.93
N GLU A 373 2.21 5.16 7.42
CA GLU A 373 3.64 5.03 7.15
C GLU A 373 4.46 4.79 8.44
N ALA A 374 4.00 5.36 9.56
CA ALA A 374 4.60 5.05 10.87
C ALA A 374 4.36 3.59 11.28
N GLY A 375 3.24 2.98 10.94
CA GLY A 375 3.00 1.55 11.16
C GLY A 375 4.03 0.67 10.44
N HIS A 376 4.34 0.98 9.17
CA HIS A 376 5.43 0.34 8.44
C HIS A 376 6.80 0.61 9.09
N ALA A 377 7.03 1.84 9.53
CA ALA A 377 8.28 2.20 10.21
C ALA A 377 8.47 1.43 11.52
N PHE A 378 7.42 1.28 12.32
CA PHE A 378 7.47 0.48 13.56
C PHE A 378 7.67 -1.00 13.29
N HIS A 379 7.13 -1.53 12.18
CA HIS A 379 7.42 -2.88 11.74
C HIS A 379 8.91 -3.04 11.42
N ALA A 380 9.49 -2.14 10.63
CA ALA A 380 10.91 -2.16 10.31
C ALA A 380 11.80 -2.06 11.56
N LEU A 381 11.44 -1.20 12.54
CA LEU A 381 12.14 -1.09 13.81
C LEU A 381 12.01 -2.34 14.68
N ALA A 382 10.84 -2.97 14.71
CA ALA A 382 10.61 -4.18 15.50
C ALA A 382 11.37 -5.40 14.95
N ALA A 383 11.46 -5.54 13.62
CA ALA A 383 12.17 -6.64 12.95
C ALA A 383 13.67 -6.38 12.75
N ARG A 384 14.20 -5.23 13.20
CA ARG A 384 15.57 -4.77 12.92
C ARG A 384 16.68 -5.69 13.40
N ASP A 385 16.44 -6.52 14.41
CA ASP A 385 17.45 -7.41 14.97
C ASP A 385 17.57 -8.75 14.23
N GLU A 386 16.68 -9.00 13.25
CA GLU A 386 16.73 -10.20 12.41
C GLU A 386 17.95 -10.17 11.48
N ASP A 387 18.76 -11.23 11.52
CA ASP A 387 20.00 -11.30 10.75
C ASP A 387 19.79 -11.70 9.28
N LEU A 388 18.79 -12.55 8.99
CA LEU A 388 18.45 -12.87 7.62
C LEU A 388 17.66 -11.70 6.99
N TYR A 389 18.23 -11.13 5.94
CA TYR A 389 17.60 -10.03 5.21
C TYR A 389 16.16 -10.35 4.78
N ALA A 390 15.93 -11.56 4.26
CA ALA A 390 14.62 -12.01 3.81
C ALA A 390 13.53 -12.00 4.89
N TYR A 391 13.91 -11.99 6.17
CA TYR A 391 12.98 -12.00 7.30
C TYR A 391 12.75 -10.62 7.92
N ARG A 392 13.43 -9.58 7.45
CA ARG A 392 13.25 -8.21 7.98
C ARG A 392 11.96 -7.54 7.51
N SER A 393 11.28 -8.14 6.53
CA SER A 393 9.96 -7.72 6.06
C SER A 393 9.02 -8.92 6.03
N ALA A 394 7.80 -8.74 6.50
CA ALA A 394 6.75 -9.75 6.39
C ALA A 394 6.15 -9.80 4.97
N PRO A 395 5.34 -10.82 4.63
CA PRO A 395 4.45 -10.72 3.48
C PRO A 395 3.59 -9.46 3.53
N ILE A 396 3.25 -8.92 2.35
CA ILE A 396 2.59 -7.62 2.25
C ILE A 396 1.28 -7.55 3.04
N GLU A 397 0.52 -8.66 3.10
CA GLU A 397 -0.69 -8.77 3.90
C GLU A 397 -0.44 -8.41 5.37
N PHE A 398 0.73 -8.78 5.91
CA PHE A 398 1.07 -8.48 7.31
C PHE A 398 1.78 -7.13 7.46
N CYS A 399 2.50 -6.67 6.44
CA CYS A 399 3.01 -5.28 6.41
C CYS A 399 1.86 -4.28 6.49
N GLU A 400 0.77 -4.56 5.78
CA GLU A 400 -0.43 -3.71 5.82
C GLU A 400 -1.27 -3.91 7.11
N VAL A 401 -1.18 -5.07 7.78
CA VAL A 401 -1.71 -5.19 9.15
C VAL A 401 -1.00 -4.20 10.08
N ALA A 402 0.31 -4.03 9.92
CA ALA A 402 1.09 -3.10 10.72
C ALA A 402 0.61 -1.65 10.51
N SER A 403 0.53 -1.21 9.25
CA SER A 403 0.15 0.15 8.88
C SER A 403 -1.31 0.47 9.23
N MET A 404 -2.27 -0.35 8.81
CA MET A 404 -3.70 -0.13 9.04
C MET A 404 -4.09 -0.27 10.52
N SER A 405 -3.38 -1.11 11.30
CA SER A 405 -3.57 -1.14 12.76
C SER A 405 -3.15 0.18 13.40
N MET A 406 -2.07 0.79 12.93
CA MET A 406 -1.59 2.06 13.48
C MET A 406 -2.55 3.22 13.17
N GLU A 407 -3.17 3.22 11.98
CA GLU A 407 -4.26 4.17 11.68
C GLU A 407 -5.40 4.06 12.69
N LEU A 408 -5.89 2.85 12.96
CA LEU A 408 -7.00 2.61 13.88
C LEU A 408 -6.64 2.92 15.34
N LEU A 409 -5.46 2.49 15.80
CA LEU A 409 -4.99 2.70 17.16
C LEU A 409 -4.67 4.19 17.42
N GLY A 410 -4.04 4.87 16.44
CA GLY A 410 -3.75 6.30 16.51
C GLY A 410 -5.00 7.17 16.44
N ASN A 411 -6.01 6.74 15.68
CA ASN A 411 -7.28 7.45 15.56
C ASN A 411 -8.08 7.52 16.88
N GLU A 412 -7.76 6.68 17.87
CA GLU A 412 -8.32 6.81 19.23
C GLU A 412 -7.90 8.12 19.91
N PHE A 413 -6.78 8.71 19.49
CA PHE A 413 -6.23 9.96 20.03
C PHE A 413 -6.27 11.11 19.02
N ILE A 414 -7.14 11.04 18.02
CA ILE A 414 -7.21 12.03 16.94
C ILE A 414 -7.58 13.43 17.44
N GLU A 415 -8.09 13.57 18.68
CA GLU A 415 -8.32 14.86 19.32
C GLU A 415 -7.05 15.70 19.51
N GLU A 416 -5.86 15.10 19.47
CA GLU A 416 -4.59 15.85 19.42
C GLU A 416 -4.53 16.79 18.21
N PHE A 417 -5.18 16.42 17.12
CA PHE A 417 -5.31 17.22 15.91
C PHE A 417 -6.52 18.18 15.94
N TYR A 418 -7.45 18.00 16.88
CA TYR A 418 -8.67 18.79 17.03
C TYR A 418 -8.89 19.21 18.49
N PRO A 419 -7.93 19.94 19.11
CA PRO A 419 -8.01 20.33 20.51
C PRO A 419 -9.19 21.30 20.72
N ALA A 420 -9.96 21.07 21.80
CA ALA A 420 -11.08 21.92 22.15
C ALA A 420 -10.58 23.35 22.51
N GLY A 421 -11.13 24.36 21.85
CA GLY A 421 -10.79 25.75 22.10
C GLY A 421 -9.76 26.39 21.18
N GLU A 422 -9.06 25.63 20.34
CA GLU A 422 -8.29 26.20 19.23
C GLU A 422 -9.19 26.63 18.08
N VAL A 423 -8.87 27.77 17.52
CA VAL A 423 -9.64 28.36 16.42
C VAL A 423 -8.96 27.97 15.11
N ALA A 424 -9.66 27.19 14.29
CA ALA A 424 -9.25 27.01 12.91
C ALA A 424 -9.34 28.38 12.19
N ARG A 425 -8.19 29.00 11.92
CA ARG A 425 -8.14 30.17 11.05
C ARG A 425 -8.54 29.72 9.65
N ALA A 426 -9.69 30.19 9.18
CA ALA A 426 -10.14 30.00 7.82
C ALA A 426 -9.10 30.61 6.88
N SER A 427 -8.21 29.80 6.31
CA SER A 427 -7.35 30.21 5.21
C SER A 427 -8.19 30.28 3.95
N ARG A 428 -8.21 31.46 3.33
CA ARG A 428 -8.78 31.64 1.99
C ARG A 428 -8.05 30.81 0.96
N PRO A 429 -8.69 30.41 -0.16
CA PRO A 429 -8.01 29.77 -1.26
C PRO A 429 -6.81 30.62 -1.73
N PHE A 430 -5.74 29.99 -2.14
CA PHE A 430 -4.45 30.62 -2.51
C PHE A 430 -4.55 31.63 -3.68
N ASP A 431 -5.68 31.68 -4.39
CA ASP A 431 -5.90 32.49 -5.59
C ASP A 431 -6.48 33.90 -5.33
N GLU A 432 -6.78 34.30 -4.07
CA GLU A 432 -7.33 35.63 -3.77
C GLU A 432 -6.41 36.57 -2.96
N ILE A 433 -5.09 36.46 -3.10
CA ILE A 433 -4.15 37.43 -2.51
C ILE A 433 -3.89 38.59 -3.48
N LYS A 434 -4.94 39.19 -4.05
CA LYS A 434 -4.89 40.58 -4.52
C LYS A 434 -6.26 41.23 -4.37
N GLN A 435 -6.29 42.18 -3.45
CA GLN A 435 -7.36 43.16 -3.20
C GLN A 435 -8.67 42.67 -2.55
N LYS A 436 -8.79 42.79 -1.22
CA LYS A 436 -9.69 43.76 -0.57
C LYS A 436 -9.62 43.61 0.95
N LYS A 437 -9.48 44.72 1.65
CA LYS A 437 -9.63 44.84 3.11
C LYS A 437 -11.06 44.56 3.53
N HIS A 438 -11.20 43.80 4.65
CA HIS A 438 -12.37 43.65 5.52
C HIS A 438 -13.56 42.84 5.00
N THR A 439 -13.65 41.63 5.49
CA THR A 439 -14.80 41.13 6.24
C THR A 439 -14.36 39.90 7.04
N GLY A 440 -14.42 39.98 8.36
CA GLY A 440 -14.04 38.91 9.27
C GLY A 440 -15.05 37.76 9.18
N GLY A 441 -14.60 36.63 8.68
CA GLY A 441 -15.29 35.37 8.94
C GLY A 441 -15.09 35.02 10.41
N THR A 442 -16.18 34.77 11.12
CA THR A 442 -16.15 34.35 12.53
C THR A 442 -15.36 33.05 12.62
N PRO A 443 -14.30 32.97 13.46
CA PRO A 443 -13.55 31.75 13.65
C PRO A 443 -14.47 30.65 14.22
N VAL A 444 -14.53 29.48 13.57
CA VAL A 444 -15.27 28.34 14.12
C VAL A 444 -14.33 27.60 15.07
N PRO A 445 -14.71 27.44 16.36
CA PRO A 445 -13.89 26.64 17.28
C PRO A 445 -13.76 25.20 16.79
N LEU A 446 -12.56 24.67 16.81
CA LEU A 446 -12.35 23.23 16.70
C LEU A 446 -13.05 22.59 17.91
N SER A 447 -13.90 21.61 17.67
CA SER A 447 -14.72 20.98 18.69
C SER A 447 -14.46 19.48 18.73
N SER A 448 -14.85 18.84 19.82
CA SER A 448 -14.91 17.37 19.89
C SER A 448 -15.72 16.75 18.73
N SER A 449 -16.56 17.54 18.07
CA SER A 449 -17.31 17.14 16.89
C SER A 449 -16.42 16.93 15.65
N ASP A 450 -15.31 17.67 15.48
CA ASP A 450 -14.40 17.49 14.34
C ASP A 450 -13.53 16.23 14.50
N ALA A 451 -13.09 15.91 15.73
CA ALA A 451 -12.44 14.64 16.03
C ALA A 451 -13.37 13.45 15.75
N ASN A 452 -14.63 13.52 16.20
CA ASN A 452 -15.62 12.47 15.91
C ASN A 452 -15.94 12.37 14.41
N ARG A 453 -15.99 13.51 13.71
CA ARG A 453 -16.14 13.53 12.25
C ARG A 453 -14.96 12.86 11.56
N ALA A 454 -13.73 13.12 11.98
CA ALA A 454 -12.54 12.48 11.44
C ALA A 454 -12.59 10.96 11.67
N ARG A 455 -12.93 10.51 12.89
CA ARG A 455 -13.14 9.08 13.20
C ARG A 455 -14.20 8.44 12.32
N ARG A 456 -15.35 9.10 12.17
CA ARG A 456 -16.46 8.62 11.35
C ARG A 456 -16.06 8.47 9.89
N VAL A 457 -15.42 9.48 9.29
CA VAL A 457 -14.96 9.46 7.90
C VAL A 457 -13.98 8.30 7.66
N HIS A 458 -13.02 8.09 8.57
CA HIS A 458 -12.09 6.98 8.50
C HIS A 458 -12.81 5.63 8.55
N LEU A 459 -13.73 5.41 9.51
CA LEU A 459 -14.47 4.15 9.62
C LEU A 459 -15.43 3.92 8.45
N GLU A 460 -16.08 4.96 7.92
CA GLU A 460 -16.89 4.87 6.68
C GLU A 460 -16.03 4.46 5.48
N GLY A 461 -14.79 4.98 5.38
CA GLY A 461 -13.81 4.59 4.38
C GLY A 461 -13.45 3.11 4.48
N ILE A 462 -13.19 2.61 5.69
CA ILE A 462 -12.91 1.20 5.95
C ILE A 462 -14.11 0.31 5.56
N VAL A 463 -15.34 0.69 5.92
CA VAL A 463 -16.54 -0.06 5.52
C VAL A 463 -16.69 -0.06 3.99
N GLY A 464 -16.41 1.07 3.33
CA GLY A 464 -16.57 1.22 1.88
C GLY A 464 -15.51 0.50 1.05
N ILE A 465 -14.30 0.25 1.59
CA ILE A 465 -13.24 -0.40 0.83
C ILE A 465 -13.47 -1.92 0.65
N PHE A 466 -14.09 -2.60 1.61
CA PHE A 466 -14.33 -4.04 1.54
C PHE A 466 -15.11 -4.49 0.30
N PRO A 467 -16.26 -3.87 -0.05
CA PRO A 467 -16.97 -4.20 -1.28
C PRO A 467 -16.15 -3.95 -2.55
N TRP A 468 -15.35 -2.88 -2.56
CA TRP A 468 -14.49 -2.59 -3.71
C TRP A 468 -13.37 -3.62 -3.86
N ILE A 469 -12.76 -4.06 -2.75
CA ILE A 469 -11.78 -5.15 -2.74
C ILE A 469 -12.42 -6.44 -3.29
N ALA A 470 -13.60 -6.81 -2.78
CA ALA A 470 -14.32 -7.99 -3.24
C ALA A 470 -14.65 -7.91 -4.75
N THR A 471 -15.07 -6.73 -5.24
CA THR A 471 -15.33 -6.51 -6.66
C THR A 471 -14.09 -6.74 -7.51
N VAL A 472 -12.97 -6.08 -7.16
CA VAL A 472 -11.73 -6.14 -7.93
C VAL A 472 -11.12 -7.54 -7.91
N ASP A 473 -11.08 -8.18 -6.75
CA ASP A 473 -10.50 -9.52 -6.62
C ASP A 473 -11.36 -10.59 -7.30
N ALA A 474 -12.69 -10.60 -7.08
CA ALA A 474 -13.59 -11.53 -7.74
C ALA A 474 -13.57 -11.37 -9.28
N PHE A 475 -13.43 -10.13 -9.77
CA PHE A 475 -13.29 -9.88 -11.21
C PHE A 475 -12.00 -10.49 -11.78
N GLN A 476 -10.90 -10.41 -11.06
CA GLN A 476 -9.64 -11.02 -11.49
C GLN A 476 -9.71 -12.55 -11.44
N HIS A 477 -10.34 -13.13 -10.42
CA HIS A 477 -10.61 -14.58 -10.39
C HIS A 477 -11.40 -15.02 -11.62
N TRP A 478 -12.48 -14.29 -11.98
CA TRP A 478 -13.29 -14.60 -13.15
C TRP A 478 -12.47 -14.50 -14.45
N ILE A 479 -11.77 -13.38 -14.67
CA ILE A 479 -10.98 -13.12 -15.89
C ILE A 479 -9.99 -14.27 -16.17
N TYR A 480 -9.19 -14.63 -15.17
CA TYR A 480 -8.08 -15.57 -15.36
C TYR A 480 -8.49 -17.05 -15.33
N THR A 481 -9.71 -17.35 -14.92
CA THR A 481 -10.29 -18.70 -15.06
C THR A 481 -11.15 -18.85 -16.32
N HIS A 482 -11.43 -17.75 -17.05
CA HIS A 482 -12.12 -17.73 -18.33
C HIS A 482 -11.24 -17.10 -19.43
N PRO A 483 -10.07 -17.67 -19.76
CA PRO A 483 -9.04 -16.99 -20.56
C PRO A 483 -9.49 -16.63 -21.99
N ASN A 484 -10.55 -17.27 -22.49
CA ASN A 484 -11.07 -17.05 -23.85
C ASN A 484 -12.33 -16.16 -23.88
N HIS A 485 -12.61 -15.44 -22.80
CA HIS A 485 -13.78 -14.56 -22.74
C HIS A 485 -13.69 -13.40 -23.75
N THR A 486 -14.84 -12.99 -24.26
CA THR A 486 -15.00 -11.78 -25.07
C THR A 486 -15.05 -10.53 -24.18
N ARG A 487 -14.83 -9.35 -24.77
CA ARG A 487 -15.01 -8.08 -24.05
C ARG A 487 -16.44 -7.88 -23.53
N ALA A 488 -17.43 -8.38 -24.26
CA ALA A 488 -18.83 -8.33 -23.83
C ALA A 488 -19.09 -9.19 -22.58
N GLU A 489 -18.57 -10.42 -22.55
CA GLU A 489 -18.66 -11.29 -21.37
C GLU A 489 -17.89 -10.69 -20.18
N ARG A 490 -16.73 -10.07 -20.42
CA ARG A 490 -15.97 -9.34 -19.40
C ARG A 490 -16.75 -8.18 -18.80
N ALA A 491 -17.43 -7.39 -19.65
CA ALA A 491 -18.30 -6.30 -19.21
C ALA A 491 -19.50 -6.83 -18.41
N SER A 492 -20.12 -7.94 -18.83
CA SER A 492 -21.22 -8.58 -18.10
C SER A 492 -20.78 -9.04 -16.71
N ALA A 493 -19.66 -9.78 -16.63
CA ALA A 493 -19.11 -10.24 -15.36
C ALA A 493 -18.77 -9.07 -14.41
N TRP A 494 -18.22 -7.97 -14.93
CA TRP A 494 -17.99 -6.77 -14.15
C TRP A 494 -19.29 -6.16 -13.62
N LEU A 495 -20.32 -6.05 -14.45
CA LEU A 495 -21.62 -5.49 -14.06
C LEU A 495 -22.32 -6.35 -13.00
N GLU A 496 -22.26 -7.68 -13.11
CA GLU A 496 -22.78 -8.60 -12.08
C GLU A 496 -22.12 -8.36 -10.72
N LEU A 497 -20.79 -8.15 -10.71
CA LEU A 497 -20.07 -7.81 -9.48
C LEU A 497 -20.43 -6.41 -8.96
N MET A 498 -20.63 -5.44 -9.85
CA MET A 498 -21.11 -4.12 -9.46
C MET A 498 -22.54 -4.14 -8.92
N ASP A 499 -23.40 -5.06 -9.36
CA ASP A 499 -24.74 -5.28 -8.79
C ASP A 499 -24.63 -5.92 -7.39
N ARG A 500 -23.69 -6.83 -7.21
CA ARG A 500 -23.43 -7.51 -5.95
C ARG A 500 -22.85 -6.58 -4.88
N PHE A 501 -21.89 -5.72 -5.25
CA PHE A 501 -21.04 -4.95 -4.32
C PHE A 501 -21.12 -3.43 -4.47
N GLY A 502 -21.80 -2.90 -5.48
CA GLY A 502 -21.77 -1.46 -5.82
C GLY A 502 -22.65 -0.55 -4.95
N GLY A 503 -23.47 -1.12 -4.03
CA GLY A 503 -24.41 -0.35 -3.22
C GLY A 503 -25.61 0.19 -4.01
N ASP A 504 -26.28 1.20 -3.45
CA ASP A 504 -27.59 1.70 -3.93
C ASP A 504 -27.48 2.98 -4.79
N ALA A 505 -26.30 3.35 -5.29
CA ALA A 505 -26.16 4.48 -6.21
C ALA A 505 -26.82 4.18 -7.57
N ASP A 506 -27.69 5.08 -8.02
CA ASP A 506 -28.41 4.95 -9.30
C ASP A 506 -27.49 5.35 -10.48
N TRP A 507 -27.22 4.41 -11.36
CA TRP A 507 -26.40 4.57 -12.58
C TRP A 507 -27.23 4.76 -13.85
N ASN A 508 -28.56 4.89 -13.76
CA ASN A 508 -29.41 5.03 -14.93
C ASN A 508 -28.95 6.16 -15.85
N GLY A 509 -28.75 5.86 -17.13
CA GLY A 509 -28.18 6.77 -18.13
C GLY A 509 -26.65 6.83 -18.18
N TYR A 510 -25.95 6.03 -17.34
CA TYR A 510 -24.48 5.96 -17.30
C TYR A 510 -23.98 4.51 -17.34
N GLU A 511 -24.73 3.62 -17.97
CA GLU A 511 -24.46 2.18 -18.07
C GLU A 511 -23.07 1.91 -18.66
N ALA A 512 -22.72 2.63 -19.74
CA ALA A 512 -21.40 2.49 -20.36
C ALA A 512 -20.26 2.90 -19.41
N ALA A 513 -20.43 3.96 -18.62
CA ALA A 513 -19.44 4.38 -17.65
C ALA A 513 -19.29 3.35 -16.52
N ARG A 514 -20.40 2.72 -16.10
CA ARG A 514 -20.40 1.66 -15.09
C ARG A 514 -19.70 0.40 -15.59
N ALA A 515 -19.99 -0.03 -16.84
CA ALA A 515 -19.40 -1.21 -17.46
C ALA A 515 -17.87 -1.09 -17.65
N ASN A 516 -17.36 0.14 -17.85
CA ASN A 516 -15.95 0.41 -18.06
C ASN A 516 -15.24 0.95 -16.80
N LEU A 517 -15.88 0.92 -15.63
CA LEU A 517 -15.34 1.51 -14.40
C LEU A 517 -14.04 0.85 -13.96
N TRP A 518 -13.82 -0.43 -14.25
CA TRP A 518 -12.63 -1.19 -13.92
C TRP A 518 -11.36 -0.65 -14.61
N HIS A 519 -11.48 0.05 -15.75
CA HIS A 519 -10.33 0.65 -16.45
C HIS A 519 -9.53 1.62 -15.58
N ARG A 520 -10.16 2.25 -14.59
CA ARG A 520 -9.47 3.15 -13.65
C ARG A 520 -8.65 2.44 -12.59
N GLN A 521 -8.86 1.13 -12.40
CA GLN A 521 -8.23 0.36 -11.34
C GLN A 521 -6.87 -0.15 -11.80
N LEU A 522 -5.83 0.58 -11.47
CA LEU A 522 -4.44 0.30 -11.84
C LEU A 522 -4.03 -1.15 -11.52
N HIS A 523 -4.45 -1.68 -10.36
CA HIS A 523 -4.07 -3.02 -9.91
C HIS A 523 -4.54 -4.14 -10.84
N ILE A 524 -5.67 -3.99 -11.53
CA ILE A 524 -6.14 -4.98 -12.51
C ILE A 524 -5.13 -5.12 -13.66
N PHE A 525 -4.52 -4.01 -14.08
CA PHE A 525 -3.54 -3.98 -15.15
C PHE A 525 -2.13 -4.35 -14.68
N LEU A 526 -1.63 -3.73 -13.61
CA LEU A 526 -0.22 -3.78 -13.22
C LEU A 526 0.10 -4.81 -12.13
N HIS A 527 -0.85 -5.08 -11.23
CA HIS A 527 -0.63 -5.90 -10.04
C HIS A 527 -1.76 -6.92 -9.85
N PRO A 528 -1.88 -7.92 -10.78
CA PRO A 528 -2.94 -8.92 -10.68
C PRO A 528 -2.93 -9.64 -9.34
N PHE A 529 -4.12 -9.79 -8.76
CA PHE A 529 -4.40 -10.43 -7.47
C PHE A 529 -3.84 -9.73 -6.23
N TYR A 530 -3.19 -8.58 -6.36
CA TYR A 530 -2.68 -7.84 -5.19
C TYR A 530 -3.81 -7.33 -4.28
N TYR A 531 -4.98 -7.00 -4.85
CA TYR A 531 -6.00 -6.21 -4.17
C TYR A 531 -6.63 -6.89 -2.95
N ILE A 532 -6.68 -8.24 -2.92
CA ILE A 532 -7.16 -9.02 -1.77
C ILE A 532 -6.28 -8.83 -0.52
N GLU A 533 -5.00 -8.51 -0.70
CA GLU A 533 -4.03 -8.30 0.37
C GLU A 533 -4.47 -7.16 1.30
N TYR A 534 -5.05 -6.09 0.74
CA TYR A 534 -5.67 -5.02 1.54
C TYR A 534 -6.87 -5.52 2.36
N GLY A 535 -7.66 -6.44 1.82
CA GLY A 535 -8.80 -7.02 2.55
C GLY A 535 -8.37 -7.88 3.73
N ILE A 536 -7.36 -8.72 3.50
CA ILE A 536 -6.76 -9.58 4.54
C ILE A 536 -6.13 -8.70 5.63
N ALA A 537 -5.35 -7.71 5.22
CA ALA A 537 -4.71 -6.78 6.13
C ALA A 537 -5.70 -5.98 6.97
N GLN A 538 -6.74 -5.43 6.32
CA GLN A 538 -7.78 -4.66 7.02
C GLN A 538 -8.54 -5.52 8.05
N LEU A 539 -8.79 -6.81 7.74
CA LEU A 539 -9.37 -7.74 8.71
C LEU A 539 -8.44 -7.98 9.90
N GLY A 540 -7.13 -8.10 9.66
CA GLY A 540 -6.12 -8.19 10.71
C GLY A 540 -6.11 -6.95 11.59
N ALA A 541 -6.01 -5.77 10.98
CA ALA A 541 -5.98 -4.49 11.68
C ALA A 541 -7.23 -4.24 12.53
N LEU A 542 -8.41 -4.56 12.01
CA LEU A 542 -9.67 -4.45 12.76
C LEU A 542 -9.73 -5.42 13.94
N GLN A 543 -9.11 -6.61 13.85
CA GLN A 543 -8.99 -7.53 14.98
C GLN A 543 -8.03 -6.99 16.04
N VAL A 544 -6.86 -6.43 15.64
CA VAL A 544 -5.93 -5.76 16.57
C VAL A 544 -6.67 -4.64 17.30
N TRP A 545 -7.40 -3.80 16.58
CA TRP A 545 -8.18 -2.71 17.17
C TRP A 545 -9.30 -3.22 18.09
N ALA A 546 -10.05 -4.25 17.71
CA ALA A 546 -11.06 -4.87 18.56
C ALA A 546 -10.47 -5.46 19.85
N ASN A 547 -9.25 -6.00 19.78
CA ASN A 547 -8.52 -6.50 20.94
C ASN A 547 -8.06 -5.35 21.85
N SER A 548 -7.60 -4.23 21.27
CA SER A 548 -7.18 -3.04 22.03
C SER A 548 -8.32 -2.41 22.85
N LYS A 549 -9.55 -2.46 22.33
CA LYS A 549 -10.73 -2.01 23.06
C LYS A 549 -11.07 -2.87 24.29
N ARG A 550 -10.62 -4.13 24.32
CA ARG A 550 -10.83 -5.05 25.46
C ARG A 550 -9.68 -4.96 26.46
N ASP A 551 -8.45 -5.00 25.97
CA ASP A 551 -7.21 -4.94 26.74
C ASP A 551 -6.10 -4.31 25.89
N LYS A 552 -5.93 -2.99 26.05
CA LYS A 552 -4.99 -2.21 25.25
C LYS A 552 -3.54 -2.67 25.42
N ALA A 553 -3.13 -2.91 26.66
CA ALA A 553 -1.75 -3.28 26.95
C ALA A 553 -1.38 -4.64 26.33
N LYS A 554 -2.28 -5.62 26.45
CA LYS A 554 -2.10 -6.92 25.81
C LYS A 554 -2.10 -6.84 24.29
N ALA A 555 -3.05 -6.12 23.69
CA ALA A 555 -3.15 -5.98 22.24
C ALA A 555 -1.92 -5.33 21.62
N LEU A 556 -1.39 -4.26 22.25
CA LEU A 556 -0.15 -3.61 21.82
C LEU A 556 1.08 -4.53 22.01
N GLY A 557 1.13 -5.29 23.09
CA GLY A 557 2.18 -6.29 23.32
C GLY A 557 2.18 -7.38 22.25
N ASP A 558 1.01 -7.94 21.94
CA ASP A 558 0.83 -8.96 20.90
C ASP A 558 1.17 -8.39 19.51
N TYR A 559 0.70 -7.18 19.19
CA TYR A 559 1.03 -6.46 17.95
C TYR A 559 2.54 -6.29 17.78
N LYS A 560 3.25 -5.69 18.74
CA LYS A 560 4.71 -5.50 18.69
C LYS A 560 5.47 -6.82 18.58
N LYS A 561 5.05 -7.84 19.32
CA LYS A 561 5.63 -9.18 19.22
C LYS A 561 5.49 -9.78 17.82
N ALA A 562 4.34 -9.60 17.19
CA ALA A 562 4.12 -10.07 15.82
C ALA A 562 4.98 -9.30 14.80
N LEU A 563 5.09 -7.97 14.92
CA LEU A 563 5.96 -7.16 14.08
C LEU A 563 7.43 -7.61 14.17
N ALA A 564 7.91 -7.96 15.37
CA ALA A 564 9.29 -8.42 15.58
C ALA A 564 9.60 -9.76 14.91
N LEU A 565 8.60 -10.54 14.50
CA LEU A 565 8.79 -11.77 13.73
C LEU A 565 9.15 -11.50 12.26
N GLY A 566 8.87 -10.30 11.75
CA GLY A 566 9.08 -9.97 10.34
C GLY A 566 8.46 -11.02 9.43
N GLY A 567 9.23 -11.49 8.43
CA GLY A 567 8.83 -12.57 7.50
C GLY A 567 9.25 -13.98 7.92
N SER A 568 9.65 -14.19 9.19
CA SER A 568 10.22 -15.46 9.63
C SER A 568 9.18 -16.57 9.89
N ARG A 569 7.89 -16.26 9.75
CA ARG A 569 6.78 -17.20 9.99
C ARG A 569 5.73 -17.11 8.88
N PRO A 570 4.97 -18.20 8.64
CA PRO A 570 3.78 -18.16 7.80
C PRO A 570 2.73 -17.16 8.30
N LEU A 571 1.89 -16.64 7.41
CA LEU A 571 0.84 -15.65 7.74
C LEU A 571 -0.07 -16.07 8.91
N PRO A 572 -0.57 -17.33 9.01
CA PRO A 572 -1.38 -17.75 10.14
C PRO A 572 -0.68 -17.58 11.50
N GLU A 573 0.64 -17.84 11.57
CA GLU A 573 1.41 -17.67 12.79
C GLU A 573 1.65 -16.18 13.13
N LEU A 574 1.88 -15.33 12.12
CA LEU A 574 2.01 -13.88 12.31
C LEU A 574 0.70 -13.28 12.85
N PHE A 575 -0.44 -13.66 12.26
CA PHE A 575 -1.76 -13.23 12.74
C PHE A 575 -2.02 -13.73 14.17
N GLN A 576 -1.71 -14.98 14.45
CA GLN A 576 -1.85 -15.55 15.79
C GLN A 576 -0.97 -14.82 16.83
N ALA A 577 0.26 -14.47 16.46
CA ALA A 577 1.15 -13.69 17.32
C ALA A 577 0.59 -12.30 17.64
N ALA A 578 -0.12 -11.67 16.68
CA ALA A 578 -0.85 -10.41 16.86
C ALA A 578 -2.20 -10.58 17.62
N GLY A 579 -2.52 -11.77 18.11
CA GLY A 579 -3.81 -12.06 18.74
C GLY A 579 -4.99 -12.12 17.77
N CYS A 580 -4.72 -12.32 16.47
CA CYS A 580 -5.69 -12.32 15.38
C CYS A 580 -5.89 -13.72 14.79
N LYS A 581 -7.02 -13.92 14.12
CA LYS A 581 -7.32 -15.13 13.35
C LYS A 581 -7.05 -14.86 11.88
N PHE A 582 -6.32 -15.74 11.23
CA PHE A 582 -6.14 -15.77 9.79
C PHE A 582 -7.28 -16.62 9.18
N GLU A 583 -8.45 -15.99 9.00
CA GLU A 583 -9.67 -16.68 8.56
C GLU A 583 -10.65 -15.67 7.94
N PHE A 584 -11.23 -15.97 6.79
CA PHE A 584 -11.94 -15.03 5.90
C PHE A 584 -13.44 -15.32 5.76
N SER A 585 -13.99 -16.23 6.58
CA SER A 585 -15.40 -16.55 6.54
C SER A 585 -16.26 -15.57 7.35
N ALA A 586 -17.56 -15.71 7.22
CA ALA A 586 -18.52 -14.95 8.01
C ALA A 586 -18.28 -15.05 9.53
N LYS A 587 -17.68 -16.14 10.02
CA LYS A 587 -17.39 -16.35 11.44
C LYS A 587 -16.46 -15.28 12.02
N THR A 588 -15.46 -14.84 11.24
CA THR A 588 -14.52 -13.78 11.62
C THR A 588 -15.02 -12.41 11.20
N ILE A 589 -15.64 -12.30 10.02
CA ILE A 589 -16.04 -11.01 9.43
C ILE A 589 -17.31 -10.44 10.10
N GLN A 590 -18.28 -11.26 10.50
CA GLN A 590 -19.52 -10.80 11.11
C GLN A 590 -19.33 -10.00 12.41
N PRO A 591 -18.52 -10.46 13.40
CA PRO A 591 -18.27 -9.67 14.59
C PRO A 591 -17.61 -8.32 14.32
N ILE A 592 -16.73 -8.27 13.30
CA ILE A 592 -16.03 -7.04 12.87
C ILE A 592 -17.02 -6.06 12.24
N ALA A 593 -17.85 -6.50 11.30
CA ALA A 593 -18.86 -5.66 10.68
C ALA A 593 -19.88 -5.12 11.70
N LYS A 594 -20.26 -5.96 12.67
CA LYS A 594 -21.14 -5.54 13.78
C LYS A 594 -20.47 -4.47 14.64
N MET A 595 -19.21 -4.66 15.02
CA MET A 595 -18.45 -3.68 15.81
C MET A 595 -18.35 -2.33 15.05
N LEU A 596 -17.98 -2.33 13.78
CA LEU A 596 -17.90 -1.11 12.99
C LEU A 596 -19.25 -0.38 12.89
N ARG A 597 -20.35 -1.13 12.72
CA ARG A 597 -21.71 -0.57 12.69
C ARG A 597 -22.10 0.07 14.02
N GLU A 598 -21.69 -0.54 15.16
CA GLU A 598 -21.94 0.01 16.51
C GLU A 598 -21.10 1.28 16.75
N GLU A 599 -19.81 1.28 16.37
CA GLU A 599 -18.94 2.45 16.48
C GLU A 599 -19.47 3.64 15.64
N LEU A 600 -19.87 3.39 14.39
CA LEU A 600 -20.43 4.42 13.51
C LEU A 600 -21.74 5.03 14.05
N LYS A 601 -22.54 4.28 14.82
CA LYS A 601 -23.74 4.81 15.46
C LYS A 601 -23.44 5.72 16.66
N ASN A 602 -22.28 5.54 17.29
CA ASN A 602 -21.86 6.32 18.45
C ASN A 602 -21.14 7.62 18.07
N LEU A 603 -20.75 7.78 16.82
CA LEU A 603 -20.10 8.95 16.23
C LEU A 603 -21.10 9.85 15.48
#